data_733d100798cc8fc358f506dd9d829756
#
_entry.id   733d100798cc8fc358f506dd9d829756
#
_cell.length_a   1.000
_cell.length_b   1.000
_cell.length_c   1.000
_cell.angle_alpha   90.00
_cell.angle_beta   90.00
_cell.angle_gamma   90.00
#
_symmetry.space_group_name_H-M   'P 1'
#
loop_
_entity.id
_entity.type
_entity.pdbx_description
1 polymer ?
#
loop_
_entity_poly.entity_id
_entity_poly.type
_entity_poly.pdbx_seq_one_letter_code
_entity_poly.pdbx_strand_id
1 'polypeptide(L)'
;MRDATWEFSYAITRRPARSVVDGLRAVDTGIPDYELMLSHHFDYVAALREAGASVIELEPLVDFPDSVFVEDTALCLPEGAVLMKPGPPSRFGEVAAIEPVLNDIFSEVRSIKGAGIIEAGDILV
;
A
#
# COMPACT_ATOMS: atom_id res chain seq x y z
N MET A 1 -13.60 4.85 -18.67
CA MET A 1 -14.15 3.76 -17.83
C MET A 1 -13.26 2.54 -17.99
N ARG A 2 -12.85 1.92 -16.92
CA ARG A 2 -12.14 0.65 -17.01
C ARG A 2 -13.13 -0.44 -17.41
N ASP A 3 -12.77 -1.23 -18.41
CA ASP A 3 -13.61 -2.33 -18.89
C ASP A 3 -13.52 -3.56 -17.98
N ALA A 4 -12.49 -3.61 -17.15
CA ALA A 4 -12.27 -4.71 -16.19
C ALA A 4 -11.50 -4.23 -14.95
N THR A 5 -11.75 -4.86 -13.82
CA THR A 5 -11.12 -4.52 -12.51
C THR A 5 -9.64 -4.88 -12.45
N TRP A 6 -9.13 -5.66 -13.40
CA TRP A 6 -7.71 -6.04 -13.51
C TRP A 6 -6.92 -5.20 -14.52
N GLU A 7 -7.52 -4.19 -15.14
CA GLU A 7 -6.82 -3.28 -16.06
C GLU A 7 -6.30 -2.06 -15.32
N PHE A 8 -4.98 -1.99 -15.15
CA PHE A 8 -4.31 -0.90 -14.44
C PHE A 8 -3.22 -0.28 -15.33
N SER A 9 -3.18 1.06 -15.37
CA SER A 9 -2.11 1.81 -16.03
C SER A 9 -0.97 2.16 -15.08
N TYR A 10 -1.27 2.32 -13.80
CA TYR A 10 -0.33 2.71 -12.75
C TYR A 10 -0.44 1.80 -11.54
N ALA A 11 0.68 1.59 -10.87
CA ALA A 11 0.74 0.91 -9.58
C ALA A 11 1.63 1.71 -8.64
N ILE A 12 1.21 1.82 -7.39
CA ILE A 12 2.01 2.41 -6.32
C ILE A 12 2.51 1.27 -5.44
N THR A 13 3.81 1.20 -5.23
CA THR A 13 4.44 0.24 -4.32
C THR A 13 5.30 0.98 -3.31
N ARG A 14 5.56 0.36 -2.17
CA ARG A 14 6.52 0.85 -1.18
C ARG A 14 7.51 -0.24 -0.86
N ARG A 15 8.79 0.08 -0.90
CA ARG A 15 9.84 -0.86 -0.52
C ARG A 15 9.67 -1.26 0.95
N PRO A 16 9.88 -2.54 1.29
CA PRO A 16 9.87 -2.95 2.68
C PRO A 16 11.04 -2.28 3.43
N ALA A 17 10.75 -1.79 4.63
CA ALA A 17 11.78 -1.33 5.55
C ALA A 17 12.39 -2.50 6.31
N ARG A 18 13.57 -2.33 6.89
CA ARG A 18 14.18 -3.38 7.74
C ARG A 18 13.29 -3.77 8.92
N SER A 19 12.49 -2.84 9.41
CA SER A 19 11.50 -3.07 10.47
C SER A 19 10.39 -4.02 10.09
N VAL A 20 10.26 -4.44 8.83
CA VAL A 20 9.23 -5.41 8.40
C VAL A 20 9.28 -6.71 9.19
N VAL A 21 10.44 -7.06 9.75
CA VAL A 21 10.58 -8.24 10.62
C VAL A 21 9.77 -8.13 11.91
N ASP A 22 9.41 -6.91 12.31
CA ASP A 22 8.58 -6.60 13.49
C ASP A 22 7.11 -6.36 13.13
N GLY A 23 6.72 -6.63 11.88
CA GLY A 23 5.36 -6.46 11.39
C GLY A 23 4.34 -7.32 12.11
N LEU A 24 3.08 -6.92 12.01
CA LEU A 24 1.95 -7.65 12.59
C LEU A 24 1.79 -9.03 11.91
N ARG A 25 1.48 -10.05 12.71
CA ARG A 25 1.22 -11.39 12.21
C ARG A 25 0.17 -12.10 13.07
N ALA A 26 -0.71 -12.84 12.41
CA ALA A 26 -1.74 -13.62 13.10
C ALA A 26 -1.16 -14.87 13.78
N VAL A 27 -0.13 -15.45 13.18
CA VAL A 27 0.58 -16.64 13.68
C VAL A 27 2.07 -16.39 13.59
N ASP A 28 2.80 -16.64 14.67
CA ASP A 28 4.26 -16.55 14.68
C ASP A 28 4.85 -17.82 14.05
N THR A 29 5.41 -17.68 12.86
CA THR A 29 6.12 -18.74 12.12
C THR A 29 7.63 -18.50 12.04
N GLY A 30 8.14 -17.55 12.80
CA GLY A 30 9.54 -17.14 12.82
C GLY A 30 9.77 -15.74 12.28
N ILE A 31 11.02 -15.29 12.33
CA ILE A 31 11.42 -13.97 11.86
C ILE A 31 11.59 -14.01 10.35
N PRO A 32 10.97 -13.08 9.58
CA PRO A 32 11.18 -13.01 8.14
C PRO A 32 12.64 -12.67 7.78
N ASP A 33 13.09 -13.17 6.65
CA ASP A 33 14.37 -12.77 6.06
C ASP A 33 14.16 -11.49 5.26
N TYR A 34 14.67 -10.38 5.77
CA TYR A 34 14.52 -9.07 5.13
C TYR A 34 15.15 -9.02 3.73
N GLU A 35 16.36 -9.54 3.57
CA GLU A 35 17.05 -9.47 2.26
C GLU A 35 16.33 -10.32 1.21
N LEU A 36 15.80 -11.46 1.60
CA LEU A 36 14.98 -12.28 0.71
C LEU A 36 13.66 -11.57 0.36
N MET A 37 13.01 -10.96 1.32
CA MET A 37 11.79 -10.19 1.09
C MET A 37 12.04 -9.02 0.16
N LEU A 38 13.15 -8.30 0.33
CA LEU A 38 13.54 -7.19 -0.54
C LEU A 38 13.77 -7.67 -1.98
N SER A 39 14.44 -8.80 -2.15
CA SER A 39 14.64 -9.43 -3.47
C SER A 39 13.30 -9.78 -4.12
N HIS A 40 12.40 -10.42 -3.38
CA HIS A 40 11.07 -10.76 -3.87
C HIS A 40 10.25 -9.50 -4.22
N HIS A 41 10.41 -8.42 -3.47
CA HIS A 41 9.76 -7.16 -3.78
C HIS A 41 10.24 -6.57 -5.12
N PHE A 42 11.53 -6.62 -5.40
CA PHE A 42 12.07 -6.20 -6.69
C PHE A 42 11.51 -7.04 -7.84
N ASP A 43 11.42 -8.35 -7.67
CA ASP A 43 10.81 -9.24 -8.66
C ASP A 43 9.33 -8.91 -8.88
N TYR A 44 8.60 -8.61 -7.82
CA TYR A 44 7.21 -8.18 -7.88
C TYR A 44 7.04 -6.88 -8.69
N VAL A 45 7.86 -5.87 -8.41
CA VAL A 45 7.83 -4.60 -9.15
C VAL A 45 8.18 -4.81 -10.63
N ALA A 46 9.18 -5.65 -10.92
CA ALA A 46 9.54 -6.01 -12.30
C ALA A 46 8.36 -6.67 -13.02
N ALA A 47 7.65 -7.58 -12.35
CA ALA A 47 6.48 -8.25 -12.91
C ALA A 47 5.33 -7.27 -13.22
N LEU A 48 5.10 -6.28 -12.35
CA LEU A 48 4.12 -5.22 -12.61
C LEU A 48 4.47 -4.41 -13.86
N ARG A 49 5.74 -4.05 -14.02
CA ARG A 49 6.22 -3.33 -15.22
C ARG A 49 6.09 -4.17 -16.47
N GLU A 50 6.44 -5.44 -16.39
CA GLU A 50 6.32 -6.40 -17.51
C GLU A 50 4.85 -6.58 -17.93
N ALA A 51 3.92 -6.53 -16.96
CA ALA A 51 2.48 -6.56 -17.22
C ALA A 51 1.93 -5.24 -17.81
N GLY A 52 2.77 -4.22 -17.97
CA GLY A 52 2.41 -2.95 -18.62
C GLY A 52 2.08 -1.80 -17.67
N ALA A 53 2.20 -1.97 -16.37
CA ALA A 53 1.97 -0.88 -15.42
C ALA A 53 3.19 0.04 -15.29
N SER A 54 2.93 1.35 -15.19
CA SER A 54 3.91 2.32 -14.73
C SER A 54 3.96 2.28 -13.21
N VAL A 55 5.09 1.91 -12.63
CA VAL A 55 5.21 1.72 -11.17
C VAL A 55 5.82 2.94 -10.52
N ILE A 56 5.15 3.47 -9.51
CA ILE A 56 5.63 4.50 -8.60
C ILE A 56 6.14 3.78 -7.35
N GLU A 57 7.46 3.74 -7.16
CA GLU A 57 8.08 3.11 -6.00
C GLU A 57 8.33 4.16 -4.91
N LEU A 58 7.73 3.95 -3.75
CA LEU A 58 7.91 4.82 -2.59
C LEU A 58 9.05 4.32 -1.70
N GLU A 59 9.69 5.23 -1.00
CA GLU A 59 10.75 4.92 -0.06
C GLU A 59 10.26 4.12 1.15
N PRO A 60 11.13 3.30 1.75
CA PRO A 60 10.79 2.57 2.96
C PRO A 60 10.43 3.51 4.12
N LEU A 61 9.51 3.07 4.98
CA LEU A 61 9.14 3.77 6.22
C LEU A 61 9.55 2.90 7.41
N VAL A 62 10.73 3.17 7.97
CA VAL A 62 11.29 2.34 9.05
C VAL A 62 10.43 2.35 10.33
N ASP A 63 9.74 3.45 10.59
CA ASP A 63 8.85 3.58 11.76
C ASP A 63 7.52 2.82 11.60
N PHE A 64 7.24 2.28 10.40
CA PHE A 64 6.01 1.57 10.09
C PHE A 64 6.33 0.20 9.48
N PRO A 65 6.46 -0.84 10.33
CA PRO A 65 6.88 -2.17 9.89
C PRO A 65 6.02 -2.80 8.79
N ASP A 66 4.71 -2.50 8.78
CA ASP A 66 3.78 -3.06 7.80
C ASP A 66 3.58 -2.19 6.56
N SER A 67 4.38 -1.13 6.41
CA SER A 67 4.18 -0.13 5.34
C SER A 67 4.37 -0.64 3.91
N VAL A 68 4.98 -1.80 3.73
CA VAL A 68 5.05 -2.46 2.41
C VAL A 68 3.66 -2.83 1.87
N PHE A 69 2.69 -3.06 2.75
CA PHE A 69 1.29 -3.35 2.40
C PHE A 69 0.52 -2.05 2.14
N VAL A 70 1.00 -1.30 1.16
CA VAL A 70 0.51 0.05 0.86
C VAL A 70 -0.95 0.07 0.40
N GLU A 71 -1.47 -1.03 -0.12
CA GLU A 71 -2.84 -1.17 -0.58
C GLU A 71 -3.88 -0.92 0.52
N ASP A 72 -3.54 -1.19 1.78
CA ASP A 72 -4.47 -1.02 2.90
C ASP A 72 -4.75 0.45 3.23
N THR A 73 -3.91 1.37 2.78
CA THR A 73 -3.95 2.78 3.18
C THR A 73 -4.91 3.63 2.37
N ALA A 74 -5.23 3.22 1.16
CA ALA A 74 -6.09 3.99 0.27
C ALA A 74 -6.81 3.13 -0.76
N LEU A 75 -8.05 3.48 -1.05
CA LEU A 75 -8.80 2.95 -2.17
C LEU A 75 -8.65 3.90 -3.36
N CYS A 76 -8.08 3.42 -4.45
CA CYS A 76 -7.88 4.20 -5.68
C CYS A 76 -8.89 3.78 -6.75
N LEU A 77 -9.66 4.74 -7.22
CA LEU A 77 -10.67 4.58 -8.26
C LEU A 77 -10.37 5.55 -9.41
N PRO A 78 -10.94 5.37 -10.60
CA PRO A 78 -10.74 6.30 -11.70
C PRO A 78 -11.11 7.75 -11.37
N GLU A 79 -12.10 7.94 -10.49
CA GLU A 79 -12.63 9.24 -10.08
C GLU A 79 -11.79 9.94 -9.02
N GLY A 80 -10.99 9.20 -8.25
CA GLY A 80 -10.20 9.74 -7.15
C GLY A 80 -9.73 8.69 -6.16
N ALA A 81 -9.19 9.12 -5.05
CA ALA A 81 -8.73 8.25 -3.99
C ALA A 81 -9.44 8.53 -2.66
N VAL A 82 -9.59 7.50 -1.85
CA VAL A 82 -10.13 7.60 -0.49
C VAL A 82 -9.08 7.05 0.48
N LEU A 83 -8.60 7.91 1.36
CA LEU A 83 -7.72 7.52 2.45
C LEU A 83 -8.50 6.67 3.45
N MET A 84 -7.98 5.51 3.76
CA MET A 84 -8.58 4.55 4.66
C MET A 84 -8.29 4.89 6.13
N LYS A 85 -8.88 4.12 7.01
CA LYS A 85 -8.70 4.26 8.45
C LYS A 85 -8.33 2.90 9.05
N PRO A 86 -7.04 2.55 9.08
CA PRO A 86 -6.59 1.23 9.53
C PRO A 86 -6.91 0.99 11.00
N GLY A 87 -7.12 -0.28 11.36
CA GLY A 87 -7.42 -0.68 12.73
C GLY A 87 -6.20 -0.60 13.66
N PRO A 88 -5.05 -1.19 13.31
CA PRO A 88 -3.89 -1.19 14.19
C PRO A 88 -3.28 0.21 14.35
N PRO A 89 -3.09 0.70 15.60
CA PRO A 89 -2.46 2.00 15.83
C PRO A 89 -1.08 2.14 15.23
N SER A 90 -0.31 1.06 15.13
CA SER A 90 1.01 1.04 14.50
C SER A 90 1.00 1.42 13.02
N ARG A 91 -0.16 1.41 12.38
CA ARG A 91 -0.33 1.74 10.96
C ARG A 91 -0.95 3.11 10.70
N PHE A 92 -1.37 3.85 11.71
CA PHE A 92 -2.08 5.12 11.52
C PHE A 92 -1.26 6.15 10.71
N GLY A 93 0.05 6.24 10.98
CA GLY A 93 0.93 7.18 10.28
C GLY A 93 1.20 6.85 8.81
N GLU A 94 0.94 5.62 8.39
CA GLU A 94 1.12 5.22 6.98
C GLU A 94 0.17 5.96 6.05
N VAL A 95 -1.04 6.26 6.51
CA VAL A 95 -2.04 7.00 5.74
C VAL A 95 -1.59 8.44 5.48
N ALA A 96 -1.03 9.10 6.49
CA ALA A 96 -0.46 10.44 6.34
C ALA A 96 0.74 10.45 5.36
N ALA A 97 1.49 9.36 5.30
CA ALA A 97 2.63 9.25 4.40
C ALA A 97 2.23 9.06 2.92
N ILE A 98 1.08 8.41 2.65
CA ILE A 98 0.61 8.21 1.27
C ILE A 98 -0.17 9.40 0.72
N GLU A 99 -0.76 10.23 1.57
CA GLU A 99 -1.63 11.33 1.15
C GLU A 99 -0.99 12.30 0.15
N PRO A 100 0.26 12.78 0.36
CA PRO A 100 0.90 13.65 -0.63
C PRO A 100 1.07 13.02 -2.00
N VAL A 101 1.38 11.72 -2.04
CA VAL A 101 1.53 10.96 -3.29
C VAL A 101 0.20 10.90 -4.04
N LEU A 102 -0.89 10.65 -3.33
CA LEU A 102 -2.22 10.58 -3.94
C LEU A 102 -2.68 11.96 -4.44
N ASN A 103 -2.36 13.03 -3.71
CA ASN A 103 -2.67 14.40 -4.15
C ASN A 103 -1.94 14.80 -5.44
N ASP A 104 -0.77 14.22 -5.71
CA ASP A 104 -0.04 14.45 -6.96
C ASP A 104 -0.67 13.69 -8.14
N ILE A 105 -1.38 12.59 -7.88
CA ILE A 105 -1.95 11.70 -8.90
C ILE A 105 -3.41 12.03 -9.19
N PHE A 106 -4.19 12.29 -8.13
CA PHE A 106 -5.63 12.49 -8.20
C PHE A 106 -6.02 13.92 -7.92
N SER A 107 -6.98 14.45 -8.67
CA SER A 107 -7.59 15.75 -8.41
C SER A 107 -8.51 15.74 -7.18
N GLU A 108 -9.02 14.57 -6.81
CA GLU A 108 -9.90 14.42 -5.66
C GLU A 108 -9.38 13.31 -4.75
N VAL A 109 -9.04 13.68 -3.51
CA VAL A 109 -8.64 12.77 -2.44
C VAL A 109 -9.50 13.05 -1.23
N ARG A 110 -10.22 12.04 -0.76
CA ARG A 110 -11.09 12.11 0.42
C ARG A 110 -10.57 11.21 1.53
N SER A 111 -11.07 11.40 2.74
CA SER A 111 -10.71 10.60 3.91
C SER A 111 -11.96 10.02 4.55
N ILE A 112 -11.84 8.81 5.07
CA ILE A 112 -12.86 8.22 5.95
C ILE A 112 -12.92 9.03 7.25
N LYS A 113 -14.11 9.38 7.66
CA LYS A 113 -14.39 10.14 8.91
C LYS A 113 -15.22 9.32 9.89
N GLY A 114 -15.20 9.75 11.15
CA GLY A 114 -15.97 9.08 12.21
C GLY A 114 -15.17 7.98 12.91
N ALA A 115 -15.86 7.15 13.69
CA ALA A 115 -15.24 6.14 14.55
C ALA A 115 -14.95 4.80 13.86
N GLY A 116 -15.53 4.57 12.68
CA GLY A 116 -15.34 3.31 11.94
C GLY A 116 -13.91 3.15 11.43
N ILE A 117 -13.48 1.89 11.31
CA ILE A 117 -12.21 1.52 10.74
C ILE A 117 -12.43 0.70 9.46
N ILE A 118 -11.57 0.89 8.46
CA ILE A 118 -11.62 0.16 7.20
C ILE A 118 -10.24 0.21 6.54
N GLU A 119 -9.85 -0.89 5.92
CA GLU A 119 -8.63 -1.03 5.14
C GLU A 119 -8.99 -1.43 3.71
N ALA A 120 -8.33 -0.83 2.73
CA ALA A 120 -8.68 -1.06 1.33
C ALA A 120 -8.39 -2.50 0.86
N GLY A 121 -7.45 -3.18 1.51
CA GLY A 121 -7.20 -4.61 1.26
C GLY A 121 -8.39 -5.52 1.57
N ASP A 122 -9.35 -5.06 2.36
CA ASP A 122 -10.58 -5.78 2.68
C ASP A 122 -11.74 -5.49 1.69
N ILE A 123 -11.49 -4.63 0.69
CA ILE A 123 -12.50 -4.20 -0.28
C ILE A 123 -12.24 -4.87 -1.62
N LEU A 124 -13.26 -5.55 -2.14
CA LEU A 124 -13.26 -6.08 -3.49
C LEU A 124 -13.96 -5.09 -4.44
N VAL A 125 -13.29 -4.72 -5.52
CA VAL A 125 -13.81 -3.84 -6.57
C VAL A 125 -13.85 -4.54 -7.93
#